data_a0b51d357ec335489244e092fe36a877
#
_entry.id   a0b51d357ec335489244e092fe36a877
#
_cell.length_a   1.000
_cell.length_b   1.000
_cell.length_c   1.000
_cell.angle_alpha   90.00
_cell.angle_beta   90.00
_cell.angle_gamma   90.00
#
_symmetry.space_group_name_H-M   'P 1'
#
loop_
_entity.id
_entity.type
_entity.pdbx_description
1 polymer ?
#
loop_
_entity_poly.entity_id
_entity_poly.type
_entity_poly.pdbx_seq_one_letter_code
_entity_poly.pdbx_strand_id
1 'polypeptide(L)'
;MLILMAAACGKNEDDDIIWDIANFKIEIQVVNGQGQNVTSQVASMAPKAVWNGKTYELNANRKQVNVAARTRALMAVFEGLFTDEGRLYFGELSGSDTYQDATLVIQWGDGTSNEIKFNHELVWKDNEPIFNQSFWLDGKRVNKIVITKK
;
A
#
# COMPACT_ATOMS: atom_id res chain seq x y z
N MET A 1 42.14 -3.88 -17.88
CA MET A 1 41.82 -4.29 -16.47
C MET A 1 40.78 -3.40 -15.77
N LEU A 2 40.71 -2.16 -16.13
CA LEU A 2 39.74 -1.21 -15.57
C LEU A 2 38.28 -1.41 -16.06
N ILE A 3 38.11 -2.10 -17.17
CA ILE A 3 36.79 -2.26 -17.83
C ILE A 3 35.94 -3.31 -17.13
N LEU A 4 36.55 -4.24 -16.40
CA LEU A 4 35.84 -5.30 -15.70
C LEU A 4 35.18 -4.85 -14.38
N MET A 5 35.65 -3.74 -13.80
CA MET A 5 35.08 -3.22 -12.56
C MET A 5 33.79 -2.42 -12.77
N ALA A 6 33.64 -1.80 -13.94
CA ALA A 6 32.43 -1.04 -14.26
C ALA A 6 31.20 -1.95 -14.49
N ALA A 7 31.44 -3.17 -14.97
CA ALA A 7 30.34 -4.12 -15.19
C ALA A 7 29.81 -4.73 -13.89
N ALA A 8 30.63 -4.80 -12.84
CA ALA A 8 30.20 -5.31 -11.54
C ALA A 8 29.34 -4.30 -10.78
N CYS A 9 29.56 -3.01 -10.97
CA CYS A 9 28.74 -1.97 -10.33
C CYS A 9 27.33 -1.89 -10.94
N GLY A 10 27.18 -2.17 -12.23
CA GLY A 10 25.86 -2.15 -12.89
C GLY A 10 24.94 -3.28 -12.45
N LYS A 11 25.48 -4.42 -12.06
CA LYS A 11 24.67 -5.55 -11.55
C LYS A 11 24.12 -5.30 -10.16
N ASN A 12 24.82 -4.57 -9.33
CA ASN A 12 24.38 -4.25 -7.98
C ASN A 12 23.26 -3.21 -7.98
N GLU A 13 23.24 -2.30 -8.93
CA GLU A 13 22.18 -1.31 -9.09
C GLU A 13 20.87 -1.95 -9.55
N ASP A 14 20.94 -2.95 -10.42
CA ASP A 14 19.76 -3.68 -10.87
C ASP A 14 19.12 -4.52 -9.74
N ASP A 15 19.95 -5.09 -8.88
CA ASP A 15 19.48 -5.84 -7.70
C ASP A 15 18.80 -4.92 -6.68
N ASP A 16 19.31 -3.70 -6.49
CA ASP A 16 18.72 -2.70 -5.60
C ASP A 16 17.35 -2.24 -6.09
N ILE A 17 17.18 -2.04 -7.39
CA ILE A 17 15.91 -1.66 -8.01
C ILE A 17 14.83 -2.72 -7.78
N ILE A 18 15.18 -4.00 -7.88
CA ILE A 18 14.25 -5.11 -7.66
C ILE A 18 13.73 -5.12 -6.21
N TRP A 19 14.57 -4.79 -5.25
CA TRP A 19 14.19 -4.74 -3.84
C TRP A 19 13.25 -3.57 -3.53
N ASP A 20 13.42 -2.43 -4.15
CA ASP A 20 12.62 -1.23 -3.92
C ASP A 20 11.16 -1.40 -4.37
N ILE A 21 10.90 -2.29 -5.31
CA ILE A 21 9.56 -2.54 -5.85
C ILE A 21 8.88 -3.78 -5.26
N ALA A 22 9.51 -4.47 -4.31
CA ALA A 22 8.98 -5.74 -3.79
C ALA A 22 7.63 -5.59 -3.09
N ASN A 23 7.35 -4.44 -2.49
CA ASN A 23 6.14 -4.22 -1.71
C ASN A 23 5.46 -2.91 -2.11
N PHE A 24 4.13 -2.88 -1.99
CA PHE A 24 3.34 -1.67 -2.19
C PHE A 24 2.28 -1.52 -1.09
N LYS A 25 1.74 -0.33 -0.96
CA LYS A 25 0.67 -0.01 -0.03
C LYS A 25 -0.45 0.75 -0.76
N ILE A 26 -1.66 0.53 -0.32
CA ILE A 26 -2.84 1.20 -0.86
C ILE A 26 -3.06 2.48 -0.06
N GLU A 27 -2.99 3.60 -0.73
CA GLU A 27 -3.24 4.91 -0.12
C GLU A 27 -4.72 5.25 -0.17
N ILE A 28 -5.27 5.65 0.97
CA ILE A 28 -6.67 6.03 1.12
C ILE A 28 -6.71 7.45 1.67
N GLN A 29 -7.21 8.37 0.86
CA GLN A 29 -7.45 9.75 1.28
C GLN A 29 -8.85 9.86 1.87
N VAL A 30 -8.96 10.45 3.05
CA VAL A 30 -10.25 10.65 3.71
C VAL A 30 -10.49 12.15 3.87
N VAL A 31 -11.56 12.62 3.28
CA VAL A 31 -11.92 14.04 3.25
C VAL A 31 -13.36 14.25 3.75
N ASN A 32 -13.68 15.47 4.16
CA ASN A 32 -15.06 15.86 4.44
C ASN A 32 -15.77 16.39 3.18
N GLY A 33 -17.01 16.84 3.32
CA GLY A 33 -17.77 17.38 2.21
C GLY A 33 -17.19 18.64 1.56
N GLN A 34 -16.24 19.32 2.21
CA GLN A 34 -15.52 20.48 1.70
C GLN A 34 -14.15 20.13 1.12
N GLY A 35 -13.80 18.85 1.05
CA GLY A 35 -12.52 18.40 0.53
C GLY A 35 -11.35 18.50 1.51
N GLN A 36 -11.61 18.81 2.78
CA GLN A 36 -10.57 18.89 3.81
C GLN A 36 -10.20 17.51 4.31
N ASN A 37 -8.91 17.28 4.56
CA ASN A 37 -8.41 16.02 5.11
C ASN A 37 -8.91 15.81 6.54
N VAL A 38 -9.61 14.72 6.78
CA VAL A 38 -10.15 14.34 8.08
C VAL A 38 -9.60 12.99 8.58
N THR A 39 -8.46 12.57 8.08
CA THR A 39 -7.85 11.27 8.42
C THR A 39 -7.62 11.12 9.92
N SER A 40 -7.14 12.14 10.61
CA SER A 40 -6.91 12.08 12.05
C SER A 40 -8.20 11.91 12.85
N GLN A 41 -9.28 12.56 12.40
CA GLN A 41 -10.61 12.43 13.03
C GLN A 41 -11.16 11.01 12.83
N VAL A 42 -11.01 10.47 11.63
CA VAL A 42 -11.45 9.11 11.29
C VAL A 42 -10.61 8.06 12.03
N ALA A 43 -9.32 8.31 12.20
CA ALA A 43 -8.44 7.41 12.96
C ALA A 43 -8.90 7.25 14.41
N SER A 44 -9.46 8.30 15.01
CA SER A 44 -10.01 8.23 16.38
C SER A 44 -11.26 7.36 16.49
N MET A 45 -11.93 7.07 15.39
CA MET A 45 -13.09 6.16 15.36
C MET A 45 -12.71 4.67 15.26
N ALA A 46 -11.42 4.35 15.33
CA ALA A 46 -10.87 2.99 15.29
C ALA A 46 -11.34 2.20 14.05
N PRO A 47 -11.01 2.68 12.83
CA PRO A 47 -11.36 1.96 11.62
C PRO A 47 -10.64 0.62 11.56
N LYS A 48 -11.23 -0.33 10.82
CA LYS A 48 -10.68 -1.67 10.62
C LYS A 48 -10.66 -1.98 9.12
N ALA A 49 -9.67 -2.76 8.72
CA ALA A 49 -9.58 -3.29 7.38
C ALA A 49 -9.89 -4.79 7.39
N VAL A 50 -10.70 -5.24 6.45
CA VAL A 50 -10.96 -6.67 6.22
C VAL A 50 -10.29 -7.07 4.93
N TRP A 51 -9.36 -8.00 5.03
CA TRP A 51 -8.55 -8.48 3.92
C TRP A 51 -8.32 -9.99 4.04
N ASN A 52 -8.62 -10.73 2.99
CA ASN A 52 -8.44 -12.19 2.96
C ASN A 52 -9.05 -12.92 4.18
N GLY A 53 -10.24 -12.49 4.59
CA GLY A 53 -10.92 -13.09 5.73
C GLY A 53 -10.37 -12.72 7.10
N LYS A 54 -9.38 -11.83 7.15
CA LYS A 54 -8.80 -11.31 8.40
C LYS A 54 -9.19 -9.86 8.61
N THR A 55 -9.37 -9.49 9.88
CA THR A 55 -9.66 -8.11 10.28
C THR A 55 -8.42 -7.51 10.93
N TYR A 56 -8.00 -6.37 10.43
CA TYR A 56 -6.84 -5.62 10.91
C TYR A 56 -7.32 -4.34 11.56
N GLU A 57 -6.92 -4.14 12.80
CA GLU A 57 -7.18 -2.87 13.50
C GLU A 57 -6.16 -1.81 13.07
N LEU A 58 -6.53 -0.55 13.24
CA LEU A 58 -5.61 0.56 12.95
C LEU A 58 -4.40 0.50 13.86
N ASN A 59 -3.22 0.39 13.28
CA ASN A 59 -1.95 0.42 13.99
C ASN A 59 -1.30 1.81 13.88
N ALA A 60 -1.60 2.67 14.82
CA ALA A 60 -1.07 4.05 14.86
C ALA A 60 0.45 4.09 15.12
N ASN A 61 1.03 3.02 15.65
CA ASN A 61 2.44 2.98 16.05
C ASN A 61 3.36 2.35 15.02
N ARG A 62 2.87 2.09 13.82
CA ARG A 62 3.67 1.42 12.78
C ARG A 62 4.95 2.16 12.40
N LYS A 63 4.97 3.46 12.53
CA LYS A 63 6.19 4.28 12.33
C LYS A 63 7.36 3.85 13.21
N GLN A 64 7.08 3.19 14.33
CA GLN A 64 8.09 2.75 15.28
C GLN A 64 8.63 1.34 14.98
N VAL A 65 8.18 0.70 13.92
CA VAL A 65 8.78 -0.55 13.46
C VAL A 65 10.22 -0.25 13.10
N ASN A 66 11.11 -0.79 13.90
CA ASN A 66 12.54 -0.61 13.77
C ASN A 66 13.00 -0.97 12.36
N VAL A 67 13.66 -0.02 11.68
CA VAL A 67 14.21 -0.21 10.33
C VAL A 67 15.09 -1.46 10.26
N ALA A 68 15.82 -1.79 11.32
CA ALA A 68 16.65 -2.99 11.39
C ALA A 68 15.81 -4.29 11.39
N ALA A 69 14.64 -4.29 12.02
CA ALA A 69 13.71 -5.43 11.97
C ALA A 69 13.10 -5.57 10.57
N ARG A 70 12.79 -4.45 9.93
CA ARG A 70 12.30 -4.41 8.55
C ARG A 70 13.34 -4.93 7.57
N THR A 71 14.60 -4.57 7.73
CA THR A 71 15.71 -5.04 6.88
C THR A 71 15.94 -6.55 7.03
N ARG A 72 15.78 -7.09 8.23
CA ARG A 72 15.90 -8.54 8.48
C ARG A 72 14.70 -9.34 7.97
N ALA A 73 13.56 -8.71 7.87
CA ALA A 73 12.33 -9.32 7.40
C ALA A 73 12.01 -8.94 5.94
N LEU A 74 13.05 -8.76 5.11
CA LEU A 74 12.96 -8.30 3.72
C LEU A 74 11.96 -9.09 2.85
N MET A 75 11.66 -10.30 3.22
CA MET A 75 10.72 -11.16 2.50
C MET A 75 9.34 -11.23 3.18
N ALA A 76 9.16 -10.58 4.31
CA ALA A 76 7.89 -10.60 5.02
C ALA A 76 7.00 -9.45 4.54
N VAL A 77 5.80 -9.81 4.13
CA VAL A 77 4.74 -8.86 3.82
C VAL A 77 4.06 -8.48 5.12
N PHE A 78 4.14 -7.23 5.50
CA PHE A 78 3.53 -6.70 6.72
C PHE A 78 2.16 -6.11 6.39
N GLU A 79 1.14 -6.94 6.34
CA GLU A 79 -0.22 -6.47 6.15
C GLU A 79 -0.69 -5.70 7.39
N GLY A 80 -1.38 -4.60 7.16
CA GLY A 80 -1.96 -3.81 8.24
C GLY A 80 -2.55 -2.51 7.78
N LEU A 81 -3.41 -1.95 8.61
CA LEU A 81 -4.00 -0.63 8.44
C LEU A 81 -3.25 0.37 9.32
N PHE A 82 -2.77 1.45 8.74
CA PHE A 82 -1.97 2.43 9.47
C PHE A 82 -2.12 3.83 8.89
N THR A 83 -1.78 4.84 9.69
CA THR A 83 -1.70 6.22 9.24
C THR A 83 -0.24 6.66 9.13
N ASP A 84 0.04 7.49 8.15
CA ASP A 84 1.33 8.12 7.96
C ASP A 84 1.15 9.47 7.26
N GLU A 85 1.76 10.51 7.82
CA GLU A 85 1.72 11.87 7.27
C GLU A 85 0.30 12.35 6.89
N GLY A 86 -0.68 12.08 7.75
CA GLY A 86 -2.07 12.49 7.54
C GLY A 86 -2.83 11.70 6.50
N ARG A 87 -2.35 10.51 6.13
CA ARG A 87 -3.01 9.61 5.18
C ARG A 87 -3.20 8.24 5.77
N LEU A 88 -4.21 7.53 5.30
CA LEU A 88 -4.49 6.16 5.69
C LEU A 88 -3.93 5.21 4.64
N TYR A 89 -3.29 4.13 5.08
CA TYR A 89 -2.70 3.13 4.20
C TYR A 89 -3.09 1.73 4.63
N PHE A 90 -3.24 0.86 3.66
CA PHE A 90 -3.26 -0.58 3.88
C PHE A 90 -2.10 -1.23 3.13
N GLY A 91 -1.37 -2.08 3.78
CA GLY A 91 -0.21 -2.81 3.25
C GLY A 91 0.77 -3.12 4.37
N GLU A 92 1.90 -3.59 4.04
CA GLU A 92 2.52 -3.71 2.72
C GLU A 92 2.08 -5.02 2.04
N LEU A 93 1.77 -4.94 0.77
CA LEU A 93 1.43 -6.08 -0.07
C LEU A 93 2.59 -6.39 -1.01
N SER A 94 2.75 -7.65 -1.39
CA SER A 94 3.82 -8.06 -2.28
C SER A 94 3.65 -7.45 -3.68
N GLY A 95 4.62 -6.66 -4.11
CA GLY A 95 4.61 -6.05 -5.44
C GLY A 95 4.88 -7.03 -6.58
N SER A 96 5.48 -8.18 -6.28
CA SER A 96 5.75 -9.22 -7.28
C SER A 96 4.56 -10.16 -7.51
N ASP A 97 3.59 -10.18 -6.60
CA ASP A 97 2.39 -11.01 -6.74
C ASP A 97 1.38 -10.32 -7.66
N THR A 98 0.60 -11.13 -8.35
CA THR A 98 -0.52 -10.65 -9.16
C THR A 98 -1.80 -10.72 -8.34
N TYR A 99 -2.51 -9.59 -8.28
CA TYR A 99 -3.81 -9.47 -7.64
C TYR A 99 -4.86 -9.19 -8.71
N GLN A 100 -5.89 -10.01 -8.74
CA GLN A 100 -7.02 -9.80 -9.65
C GLN A 100 -8.31 -9.77 -8.86
N ASP A 101 -9.08 -8.69 -9.03
CA ASP A 101 -10.32 -8.44 -8.30
C ASP A 101 -10.15 -8.58 -6.78
N ALA A 102 -9.00 -8.25 -6.27
CA ALA A 102 -8.72 -8.30 -4.84
C ALA A 102 -9.55 -7.24 -4.11
N THR A 103 -10.16 -7.62 -3.00
CA THR A 103 -11.12 -6.79 -2.28
C THR A 103 -10.65 -6.49 -0.87
N LEU A 104 -10.55 -5.19 -0.57
CA LEU A 104 -10.27 -4.64 0.74
C LEU A 104 -11.50 -3.87 1.22
N VAL A 105 -12.00 -4.17 2.40
CA VAL A 105 -13.12 -3.45 3.00
C VAL A 105 -12.61 -2.64 4.18
N ILE A 106 -12.91 -1.34 4.18
CA ILE A 106 -12.63 -0.48 5.33
C ILE A 106 -13.94 -0.28 6.10
N GLN A 107 -13.94 -0.67 7.34
CA GLN A 107 -15.05 -0.47 8.29
C GLN A 107 -14.74 0.74 9.17
N TRP A 108 -15.59 1.74 9.12
CA TRP A 108 -15.33 3.03 9.75
C TRP A 108 -15.92 3.07 11.16
N GLY A 109 -15.72 2.60 12.10
CA GLY A 109 -16.26 2.68 13.47
C GLY A 109 -17.62 3.38 13.68
N ASP A 110 -18.17 4.02 12.66
CA ASP A 110 -19.48 4.69 12.65
C ASP A 110 -20.61 3.82 12.05
N GLY A 111 -20.33 2.56 11.78
CA GLY A 111 -21.30 1.64 11.16
C GLY A 111 -21.30 1.65 9.62
N THR A 112 -20.54 2.53 9.00
CA THR A 112 -20.37 2.55 7.53
C THR A 112 -19.12 1.81 7.10
N SER A 113 -19.08 1.43 5.82
CA SER A 113 -17.91 0.78 5.21
C SER A 113 -17.78 1.19 3.75
N ASN A 114 -16.55 1.04 3.24
CA ASN A 114 -16.27 1.20 1.82
C ASN A 114 -15.51 -0.02 1.31
N GLU A 115 -15.80 -0.42 0.09
CA GLU A 115 -15.13 -1.50 -0.60
C GLU A 115 -14.12 -0.93 -1.60
N ILE A 116 -12.88 -1.40 -1.50
CA ILE A 116 -11.81 -1.08 -2.45
C ILE A 116 -11.46 -2.37 -3.18
N LYS A 117 -11.73 -2.39 -4.47
CA LYS A 117 -11.30 -3.50 -5.33
C LYS A 117 -10.09 -3.03 -6.13
N PHE A 118 -9.12 -3.92 -6.34
CA PHE A 118 -7.95 -3.56 -7.12
C PHE A 118 -7.39 -4.75 -7.90
N ASN A 119 -6.73 -4.40 -8.99
CA ASN A 119 -5.85 -5.27 -9.74
C ASN A 119 -4.43 -4.74 -9.64
N HIS A 120 -3.48 -5.63 -9.57
CA HIS A 120 -2.07 -5.29 -9.55
C HIS A 120 -1.28 -6.39 -10.24
N GLU A 121 -0.38 -5.99 -11.13
CA GLU A 121 0.63 -6.87 -11.68
C GLU A 121 1.94 -6.12 -11.89
N LEU A 122 3.04 -6.83 -11.75
CA LEU A 122 4.36 -6.34 -12.09
C LEU A 122 4.66 -6.75 -13.54
N VAL A 123 4.88 -5.78 -14.40
CA VAL A 123 5.28 -6.00 -15.78
C VAL A 123 6.67 -5.40 -16.04
N TRP A 124 7.44 -6.07 -16.87
CA TRP A 124 8.77 -5.61 -17.29
C TRP A 124 8.66 -4.99 -18.68
N LYS A 125 9.06 -3.74 -18.79
CA LYS A 125 9.10 -3.01 -20.04
C LYS A 125 10.46 -2.37 -20.21
N ASP A 126 11.18 -2.74 -21.30
CA ASP A 126 12.53 -2.25 -21.58
C ASP A 126 13.50 -2.45 -20.38
N ASN A 127 13.41 -3.61 -19.73
CA ASN A 127 14.16 -3.98 -18.52
C ASN A 127 13.83 -3.14 -17.28
N GLU A 128 12.75 -2.35 -17.32
CA GLU A 128 12.27 -1.61 -16.18
C GLU A 128 11.02 -2.26 -15.61
N PRO A 129 10.92 -2.41 -14.29
CA PRO A 129 9.71 -2.90 -13.65
C PRO A 129 8.65 -1.80 -13.58
N ILE A 130 7.43 -2.13 -13.98
CA ILE A 130 6.30 -1.21 -13.95
C ILE A 130 5.16 -1.90 -13.22
N PHE A 131 4.54 -1.21 -12.27
CA PHE A 131 3.30 -1.65 -11.66
C PHE A 131 2.12 -1.24 -12.55
N ASN A 132 1.37 -2.22 -12.98
CA ASN A 132 0.11 -2.01 -13.67
C ASN A 132 -1.03 -2.19 -12.65
N GLN A 133 -1.65 -1.09 -12.24
CA GLN A 133 -2.66 -1.08 -11.17
C GLN A 133 -3.95 -0.42 -11.63
N SER A 134 -5.07 -0.97 -11.16
CA SER A 134 -6.39 -0.40 -11.36
C SER A 134 -7.18 -0.50 -10.06
N PHE A 135 -7.97 0.53 -9.74
CA PHE A 135 -8.73 0.61 -8.51
C PHE A 135 -10.20 0.91 -8.76
N TRP A 136 -11.05 0.36 -7.93
CA TRP A 136 -12.49 0.66 -7.88
C TRP A 136 -12.88 0.95 -6.45
N LEU A 137 -13.61 2.01 -6.24
CA LEU A 137 -14.19 2.37 -4.95
C LEU A 137 -15.70 2.18 -5.02
N ASP A 138 -16.23 1.29 -4.20
CA ASP A 138 -17.67 0.95 -4.16
C ASP A 138 -18.25 0.65 -5.56
N GLY A 139 -17.47 -0.09 -6.36
CA GLY A 139 -17.83 -0.49 -7.72
C GLY A 139 -17.52 0.51 -8.81
N LYS A 140 -17.05 1.71 -8.48
CA LYS A 140 -16.68 2.74 -9.45
C LYS A 140 -15.18 2.78 -9.68
N ARG A 141 -14.75 2.77 -10.93
CA ARG A 141 -13.33 2.92 -11.27
C ARG A 141 -12.82 4.31 -10.87
N VAL A 142 -11.68 4.36 -10.21
CA VAL A 142 -11.07 5.60 -9.72
C VAL A 142 -9.56 5.57 -10.00
N ASN A 143 -8.97 6.75 -10.15
CA ASN A 143 -7.51 6.90 -10.24
C ASN A 143 -6.87 7.01 -8.87
N LYS A 144 -7.59 7.56 -7.91
CA LYS A 144 -7.19 7.69 -6.52
C LYS A 144 -8.35 7.28 -5.62
N ILE A 145 -8.04 6.68 -4.50
CA ILE A 145 -9.06 6.30 -3.52
C ILE A 145 -9.27 7.49 -2.59
N VAL A 146 -10.35 8.21 -2.81
CA VAL A 146 -10.76 9.35 -1.99
C VAL A 146 -12.14 9.06 -1.42
N ILE A 147 -12.21 8.95 -0.10
CA ILE A 147 -13.44 8.63 0.63
C ILE A 147 -13.92 9.89 1.32
N THR A 148 -15.17 10.27 1.05
CA THR A 148 -15.79 11.43 1.67
C THR A 148 -16.60 11.00 2.88
N LYS A 149 -16.28 11.57 4.04
CA LYS A 149 -17.01 11.36 5.30
C LYS A 149 -17.82 12.63 5.62
N LYS A 150 -19.02 12.43 6.07
CA LYS A 150 -19.91 13.53 6.50
C LYS A 150 -19.68 13.90 7.94
#